data_32e334e2eec2fc67d9903d526aed9089
#
_entry.id   32e334e2eec2fc67d9903d526aed9089
#
_cell.length_a   1.000
_cell.length_b   1.000
_cell.length_c   1.000
_cell.angle_alpha   90.00
_cell.angle_beta   90.00
_cell.angle_gamma   90.00
#
_symmetry.space_group_name_H-M   'P 1'
#
loop_
_entity.id
_entity.type
_entity.pdbx_description
1 polymer ?
#
loop_
_entity_poly.entity_id
_entity_poly.type
_entity_poly.pdbx_seq_one_letter_code
_entity_poly.pdbx_strand_id
1 'polypeptide(L)'
;MLLIKWQKNDTIQDTLPIDSTLIVQKNLRLLLEDYPVRLFFHNDIPNPRSWDTLTTLNYQITYDAYTRLQTDYKKEYPTSLPKKSRANAEVLVDSFFVHHVRKGYSDLEFFANLLYPYLEQGYSIKLTAKGFASPLARNDYNVNLSKRRISSFKNYLMELSDKNYTQYLNNTAPNGAQLIIQTLP
;
A
#
# COMPACT_ATOMS: atom_id res chain seq x y z
N MET A 1 -9.33 -0.34 -2.08
CA MET A 1 -8.01 -0.89 -2.44
C MET A 1 -7.03 0.26 -2.62
N LEU A 2 -5.79 0.08 -2.29
CA LEU A 2 -4.66 0.96 -2.62
C LEU A 2 -3.66 0.15 -3.44
N LEU A 3 -3.22 0.70 -4.56
CA LEU A 3 -2.20 0.12 -5.42
C LEU A 3 -0.94 0.99 -5.33
N ILE A 4 0.19 0.36 -5.00
CA ILE A 4 1.49 1.01 -4.90
C ILE A 4 2.39 0.43 -5.99
N LYS A 5 2.99 1.31 -6.78
CA LYS A 5 3.93 0.95 -7.84
C LYS A 5 5.19 1.79 -7.72
N TRP A 6 6.29 1.24 -8.19
CA TRP A 6 7.52 2.01 -8.41
C TRP A 6 7.40 2.87 -9.67
N GLN A 7 8.04 4.04 -9.65
CA GLN A 7 8.17 4.88 -10.82
C GLN A 7 9.64 5.23 -11.03
N LYS A 8 10.14 4.99 -12.23
CA LYS A 8 11.50 5.37 -12.60
C LYS A 8 11.66 6.89 -12.47
N ASN A 9 12.66 7.33 -11.71
CA ASN A 9 13.11 8.71 -11.75
C ASN A 9 14.18 8.81 -12.84
N ASP A 10 13.92 9.58 -13.89
CA ASP A 10 14.90 9.80 -14.97
C ASP A 10 16.05 10.72 -14.58
N THR A 11 16.08 11.18 -13.32
CA THR A 11 17.08 12.11 -12.78
C THR A 11 17.75 11.54 -11.51
N ILE A 12 18.42 10.39 -11.62
CA ILE A 12 19.45 10.04 -10.65
C ILE A 12 20.77 10.52 -11.26
N GLN A 13 21.35 11.58 -10.69
CA GLN A 13 22.73 11.95 -11.01
C GLN A 13 23.64 10.78 -10.60
N ASP A 14 24.26 10.17 -11.62
CA ASP A 14 25.22 9.09 -11.48
C ASP A 14 26.49 9.62 -10.80
N THR A 15 26.62 9.39 -9.50
CA THR A 15 27.88 9.58 -8.75
C THR A 15 28.51 8.26 -8.32
N LEU A 16 27.92 7.12 -8.67
CA LEU A 16 28.44 5.78 -8.39
C LEU A 16 29.02 5.12 -9.66
N PRO A 17 29.96 4.16 -9.53
CA PRO A 17 30.51 3.44 -10.67
C PRO A 17 29.38 2.79 -11.49
N ILE A 18 29.38 3.03 -12.79
CA ILE A 18 28.31 2.75 -13.77
C ILE A 18 27.76 1.32 -13.68
N ASP A 19 28.59 0.32 -13.39
CA ASP A 19 28.19 -1.10 -13.39
C ASP A 19 27.28 -1.50 -12.23
N SER A 20 27.59 -1.06 -11.01
CA SER A 20 26.80 -1.43 -9.82
C SER A 20 25.45 -0.72 -9.76
N THR A 21 25.40 0.54 -10.17
CA THR A 21 24.15 1.34 -10.20
C THR A 21 23.14 0.79 -11.19
N LEU A 22 23.57 0.37 -12.39
CA LEU A 22 22.72 -0.22 -13.41
C LEU A 22 22.15 -1.57 -12.97
N ILE A 23 22.93 -2.40 -12.29
CA ILE A 23 22.47 -3.70 -11.78
C ILE A 23 21.45 -3.51 -10.66
N VAL A 24 21.69 -2.60 -9.73
CA VAL A 24 20.78 -2.29 -8.62
C VAL A 24 19.46 -1.74 -9.14
N GLN A 25 19.49 -0.77 -10.06
CA GLN A 25 18.29 -0.21 -10.69
C GLN A 25 17.49 -1.27 -11.45
N LYS A 26 18.17 -2.14 -12.20
CA LYS A 26 17.53 -3.23 -12.95
C LYS A 26 16.86 -4.25 -12.02
N ASN A 27 17.52 -4.65 -10.94
CA ASN A 27 16.97 -5.61 -9.99
C ASN A 27 15.78 -5.04 -9.20
N LEU A 28 15.87 -3.79 -8.74
CA LEU A 28 14.78 -3.11 -8.06
C LEU A 28 13.59 -2.90 -9.01
N ARG A 29 13.85 -2.53 -10.26
CA ARG A 29 12.83 -2.37 -11.30
C ARG A 29 12.09 -3.68 -11.58
N LEU A 30 12.80 -4.79 -11.83
CA LEU A 30 12.20 -6.10 -12.09
C LEU A 30 11.33 -6.58 -10.93
N LEU A 31 11.78 -6.35 -9.68
CA LEU A 31 11.01 -6.74 -8.50
C LEU A 31 9.75 -5.91 -8.28
N LEU A 32 9.76 -4.62 -8.60
CA LEU A 32 8.66 -3.70 -8.30
C LEU A 32 7.69 -3.47 -9.47
N GLU A 33 8.12 -3.67 -10.72
CA GLU A 33 7.23 -3.63 -11.90
C GLU A 33 6.33 -4.86 -11.95
N ASP A 34 6.86 -6.04 -11.62
CA ASP A 34 6.14 -7.32 -11.70
C ASP A 34 5.24 -7.58 -10.47
N TYR A 35 5.50 -6.92 -9.34
CA TYR A 35 4.78 -7.15 -8.08
C TYR A 35 4.24 -5.86 -7.46
N PRO A 36 3.19 -5.26 -8.03
CA PRO A 36 2.56 -4.11 -7.40
C PRO A 36 1.92 -4.50 -6.07
N VAL A 37 2.25 -3.79 -5.00
CA VAL A 37 1.64 -4.01 -3.68
C VAL A 37 0.19 -3.55 -3.72
N ARG A 38 -0.74 -4.44 -3.37
CA ARG A 38 -2.19 -4.18 -3.34
C ARG A 38 -2.70 -4.25 -1.91
N LEU A 39 -3.08 -3.12 -1.36
CA LEU A 39 -3.59 -3.02 0.00
C LEU A 39 -5.11 -2.91 0.00
N PHE A 40 -5.75 -3.75 0.81
CA PHE A 40 -7.21 -3.80 0.92
C PHE A 40 -7.65 -3.18 2.24
N PHE A 41 -8.72 -2.44 2.19
CA PHE A 41 -9.35 -1.79 3.34
C PHE A 41 -10.82 -2.22 3.41
N HIS A 42 -11.36 -2.36 4.61
CA HIS A 42 -12.80 -2.43 4.78
C HIS A 42 -13.47 -1.19 4.19
N ASN A 43 -14.77 -1.31 3.89
CA ASN A 43 -15.54 -0.23 3.29
C ASN A 43 -15.43 1.05 4.15
N ASP A 44 -15.23 2.21 3.48
CA ASP A 44 -15.11 3.53 4.10
C ASP A 44 -13.99 3.71 5.15
N ILE A 45 -13.04 2.78 5.25
CA ILE A 45 -11.87 2.87 6.15
C ILE A 45 -10.66 3.42 5.39
N PRO A 46 -9.82 4.24 6.06
CA PRO A 46 -9.89 4.74 7.45
C PRO A 46 -10.86 5.92 7.61
N ASN A 47 -11.25 6.18 8.86
CA ASN A 47 -12.10 7.29 9.30
C ASN A 47 -13.43 7.36 8.53
N PRO A 48 -14.39 6.46 8.82
CA PRO A 48 -15.69 6.42 8.12
C PRO A 48 -16.44 7.76 8.23
N ARG A 49 -17.10 8.15 7.14
CA ARG A 49 -17.88 9.39 7.02
C ARG A 49 -17.08 10.69 7.16
N SER A 50 -15.75 10.62 7.18
CA SER A 50 -14.90 11.81 7.24
C SER A 50 -14.65 12.41 5.85
N TRP A 51 -14.59 13.74 5.79
CA TRP A 51 -14.14 14.50 4.62
C TRP A 51 -12.66 14.82 4.65
N ASP A 52 -11.94 14.41 5.70
CA ASP A 52 -10.50 14.59 5.81
C ASP A 52 -9.77 13.85 4.71
N THR A 53 -8.60 14.35 4.37
CA THR A 53 -7.68 13.73 3.41
C THR A 53 -6.54 12.97 4.09
N LEU A 54 -6.40 13.12 5.41
CA LEU A 54 -5.40 12.50 6.25
C LEU A 54 -6.05 11.62 7.31
N THR A 55 -5.27 10.72 7.89
CA THR A 55 -5.64 9.87 9.03
C THR A 55 -4.44 9.68 9.94
N THR A 56 -4.70 9.45 11.23
CA THR A 56 -3.69 9.01 12.20
C THR A 56 -3.54 7.49 12.24
N LEU A 57 -4.49 6.75 11.66
CA LEU A 57 -4.44 5.27 11.65
C LEU A 57 -3.38 4.79 10.65
N ASN A 58 -2.48 3.92 11.09
CA ASN A 58 -1.60 3.21 10.18
C ASN A 58 -2.30 2.03 9.48
N TYR A 59 -1.69 1.49 8.42
CA TYR A 59 -2.29 0.41 7.64
C TYR A 59 -2.42 -0.89 8.45
N GLN A 60 -1.52 -1.22 9.35
CA GLN A 60 -1.60 -2.43 10.17
C GLN A 60 -2.87 -2.45 11.02
N ILE A 61 -3.19 -1.34 11.70
CA ILE A 61 -4.41 -1.21 12.50
C ILE A 61 -5.67 -1.46 11.63
N THR A 62 -5.70 -0.88 10.43
CA THR A 62 -6.84 -1.04 9.52
C THR A 62 -6.94 -2.45 8.94
N TYR A 63 -5.79 -3.09 8.67
CA TYR A 63 -5.68 -4.47 8.22
C TYR A 63 -6.16 -5.45 9.29
N ASP A 64 -5.70 -5.30 10.53
CA ASP A 64 -6.09 -6.16 11.66
C ASP A 64 -7.60 -6.07 11.92
N ALA A 65 -8.15 -4.85 11.88
CA ALA A 65 -9.59 -4.64 12.00
C ALA A 65 -10.36 -5.32 10.86
N TYR A 66 -9.85 -5.23 9.62
CA TYR A 66 -10.49 -5.83 8.46
C TYR A 66 -10.46 -7.36 8.49
N THR A 67 -9.34 -7.95 8.88
CA THR A 67 -9.21 -9.42 8.95
C THR A 67 -10.12 -10.05 10.01
N ARG A 68 -10.41 -9.34 11.10
CA ARG A 68 -11.38 -9.80 12.13
C ARG A 68 -12.79 -9.91 11.58
N LEU A 69 -13.16 -9.16 10.56
CA LEU A 69 -14.48 -9.19 9.93
C LEU A 69 -14.67 -10.39 8.98
N GLN A 70 -13.66 -11.22 8.72
CA GLN A 70 -13.76 -12.34 7.79
C GLN A 70 -14.93 -13.27 8.12
N THR A 71 -15.16 -13.57 9.40
CA THR A 71 -16.28 -14.43 9.84
C THR A 71 -17.64 -13.80 9.55
N ASP A 72 -17.78 -12.49 9.70
CA ASP A 72 -19.03 -11.78 9.41
C ASP A 72 -19.28 -11.74 7.91
N TYR A 73 -18.25 -11.49 7.10
CA TYR A 73 -18.34 -11.60 5.63
C TYR A 73 -18.79 -12.99 5.18
N LYS A 74 -18.30 -14.07 5.82
CA LYS A 74 -18.74 -15.44 5.51
C LYS A 74 -20.21 -15.67 5.81
N LYS A 75 -20.78 -15.02 6.82
CA LYS A 75 -22.19 -15.11 7.15
C LYS A 75 -23.07 -14.25 6.23
N GLU A 76 -22.62 -13.02 5.92
CA GLU A 76 -23.42 -12.03 5.21
C GLU A 76 -23.39 -12.22 3.69
N TYR A 77 -22.22 -12.50 3.11
CA TYR A 77 -22.03 -12.58 1.66
C TYR A 77 -22.94 -13.63 0.99
N PRO A 78 -23.11 -14.86 1.53
CA PRO A 78 -24.04 -15.84 0.95
C PRO A 78 -25.46 -15.34 0.89
N THR A 79 -25.90 -14.52 1.86
CA THR A 79 -27.29 -14.03 1.90
C THR A 79 -27.60 -13.07 0.75
N SER A 80 -26.62 -12.34 0.26
CA SER A 80 -26.75 -11.41 -0.87
C SER A 80 -26.79 -12.10 -2.25
N LEU A 81 -26.48 -13.42 -2.30
CA LEU A 81 -26.39 -14.17 -3.55
C LEU A 81 -27.64 -15.00 -3.86
N PRO A 82 -27.90 -15.28 -5.16
CA PRO A 82 -28.92 -16.27 -5.56
C PRO A 82 -28.62 -17.64 -4.93
N LYS A 83 -29.67 -18.41 -4.57
CA LYS A 83 -29.54 -19.71 -3.87
C LYS A 83 -28.52 -20.66 -4.46
N LYS A 84 -28.45 -20.79 -5.82
CA LYS A 84 -27.47 -21.67 -6.50
C LYS A 84 -26.00 -21.23 -6.35
N SER A 85 -25.74 -19.98 -6.00
CA SER A 85 -24.38 -19.44 -5.87
C SER A 85 -23.88 -19.44 -4.43
N ARG A 86 -24.73 -19.80 -3.45
CA ARG A 86 -24.39 -19.74 -2.02
C ARG A 86 -23.42 -20.82 -1.57
N ALA A 87 -23.47 -22.00 -2.19
CA ALA A 87 -22.67 -23.16 -1.78
C ALA A 87 -21.16 -22.89 -1.73
N ASN A 88 -20.64 -22.05 -2.66
CA ASN A 88 -19.23 -21.71 -2.73
C ASN A 88 -18.88 -20.33 -2.14
N ALA A 89 -19.85 -19.61 -1.58
CA ALA A 89 -19.68 -18.23 -1.15
C ALA A 89 -18.65 -18.10 -0.01
N GLU A 90 -18.67 -19.01 0.95
CA GLU A 90 -17.69 -19.01 2.05
C GLU A 90 -16.27 -19.26 1.55
N VAL A 91 -16.11 -20.21 0.62
CA VAL A 91 -14.82 -20.51 -0.01
C VAL A 91 -14.28 -19.29 -0.77
N LEU A 92 -15.15 -18.55 -1.45
CA LEU A 92 -14.76 -17.32 -2.15
C LEU A 92 -14.33 -16.22 -1.18
N VAL A 93 -15.00 -16.08 -0.04
CA VAL A 93 -14.60 -15.12 1.02
C VAL A 93 -13.23 -15.53 1.59
N ASP A 94 -13.04 -16.81 1.95
CA ASP A 94 -11.76 -17.29 2.47
C ASP A 94 -10.64 -17.09 1.45
N SER A 95 -10.87 -17.44 0.18
CA SER A 95 -9.93 -17.23 -0.91
C SER A 95 -9.56 -15.75 -1.06
N PHE A 96 -10.54 -14.84 -1.02
CA PHE A 96 -10.30 -13.40 -1.09
C PHE A 96 -9.43 -12.92 0.09
N PHE A 97 -9.73 -13.32 1.32
CA PHE A 97 -8.94 -12.92 2.47
C PHE A 97 -7.51 -13.48 2.43
N VAL A 98 -7.33 -14.71 1.98
CA VAL A 98 -5.99 -15.34 1.88
C VAL A 98 -5.18 -14.73 0.73
N HIS A 99 -5.73 -14.72 -0.49
CA HIS A 99 -4.97 -14.40 -1.70
C HIS A 99 -4.91 -12.91 -2.03
N HIS A 100 -5.72 -12.09 -1.35
CA HIS A 100 -5.71 -10.65 -1.58
C HIS A 100 -5.41 -9.85 -0.30
N VAL A 101 -6.17 -10.03 0.77
CA VAL A 101 -6.03 -9.19 1.97
C VAL A 101 -4.72 -9.52 2.70
N ARG A 102 -4.52 -10.81 3.08
CA ARG A 102 -3.30 -11.23 3.80
C ARG A 102 -2.07 -11.18 2.91
N LYS A 103 -2.22 -11.63 1.65
CA LYS A 103 -1.11 -11.53 0.69
C LYS A 103 -0.67 -10.08 0.50
N GLY A 104 -1.60 -9.13 0.36
CA GLY A 104 -1.26 -7.71 0.23
C GLY A 104 -0.49 -7.16 1.42
N TYR A 105 -0.82 -7.58 2.64
CA TYR A 105 -0.06 -7.20 3.82
C TYR A 105 1.35 -7.82 3.83
N SER A 106 1.47 -9.11 3.53
CA SER A 106 2.78 -9.77 3.41
C SER A 106 3.64 -9.16 2.30
N ASP A 107 3.03 -8.81 1.16
CA ASP A 107 3.73 -8.09 0.07
C ASP A 107 4.21 -6.71 0.53
N LEU A 108 3.44 -6.00 1.38
CA LEU A 108 3.85 -4.72 1.96
C LEU A 108 5.05 -4.87 2.90
N GLU A 109 5.05 -5.88 3.78
CA GLU A 109 6.18 -6.16 4.68
C GLU A 109 7.44 -6.46 3.89
N PHE A 110 7.34 -7.34 2.89
CA PHE A 110 8.45 -7.66 1.98
C PHE A 110 8.95 -6.41 1.25
N PHE A 111 8.04 -5.61 0.72
CA PHE A 111 8.34 -4.37 0.01
C PHE A 111 9.07 -3.36 0.91
N ALA A 112 8.59 -3.15 2.14
CA ALA A 112 9.25 -2.27 3.10
C ALA A 112 10.66 -2.77 3.45
N ASN A 113 10.84 -4.09 3.64
CA ASN A 113 12.15 -4.67 3.89
C ASN A 113 13.10 -4.51 2.70
N LEU A 114 12.59 -4.60 1.48
CA LEU A 114 13.37 -4.46 0.25
C LEU A 114 13.83 -3.02 0.00
N LEU A 115 12.96 -2.02 0.26
CA LEU A 115 13.29 -0.61 -0.04
C LEU A 115 14.31 0.00 0.92
N TYR A 116 14.25 -0.38 2.19
CA TYR A 116 15.00 0.29 3.24
C TYR A 116 16.52 0.28 3.02
N PRO A 117 17.18 -0.85 2.67
CA PRO A 117 18.61 -0.87 2.38
C PRO A 117 19.05 0.05 1.24
N TYR A 118 18.20 0.26 0.23
CA TYR A 118 18.53 1.20 -0.85
C TYR A 118 18.49 2.66 -0.39
N LEU A 119 17.53 3.01 0.47
CA LEU A 119 17.47 4.34 1.08
C LEU A 119 18.71 4.57 1.98
N GLU A 120 19.15 3.56 2.74
CA GLU A 120 20.37 3.65 3.55
C GLU A 120 21.63 3.85 2.69
N GLN A 121 21.68 3.28 1.49
CA GLN A 121 22.77 3.46 0.52
C GLN A 121 22.71 4.82 -0.21
N GLY A 122 21.74 5.67 0.06
CA GLY A 122 21.61 7.01 -0.52
C GLY A 122 20.74 7.10 -1.78
N TYR A 123 20.05 6.01 -2.19
CA TYR A 123 19.17 6.07 -3.34
C TYR A 123 17.84 6.74 -2.98
N SER A 124 17.42 7.71 -3.80
CA SER A 124 16.07 8.27 -3.72
C SER A 124 15.09 7.42 -4.51
N ILE A 125 13.95 7.11 -3.89
CA ILE A 125 12.93 6.21 -4.44
C ILE A 125 11.62 6.96 -4.62
N LYS A 126 11.02 6.86 -5.81
CA LYS A 126 9.71 7.42 -6.11
C LYS A 126 8.68 6.30 -6.28
N LEU A 127 7.65 6.34 -5.46
CA LEU A 127 6.51 5.43 -5.51
C LEU A 127 5.29 6.15 -6.06
N THR A 128 4.50 5.45 -6.82
CA THR A 128 3.17 5.90 -7.25
C THR A 128 2.12 5.15 -6.45
N ALA A 129 1.25 5.87 -5.77
CA ALA A 129 0.13 5.32 -5.01
C ALA A 129 -1.21 5.74 -5.65
N LYS A 130 -2.04 4.76 -6.03
CA LYS A 130 -3.38 4.98 -6.56
C LYS A 130 -4.42 4.36 -5.64
N GLY A 131 -5.28 5.21 -5.08
CA GLY A 131 -6.42 4.77 -4.27
C GLY A 131 -7.62 4.43 -5.14
N PHE A 132 -8.35 3.38 -4.74
CA PHE A 132 -9.62 3.00 -5.36
C PHE A 132 -10.70 2.95 -4.28
N ALA A 133 -11.83 3.55 -4.54
CA ALA A 133 -13.02 3.51 -3.70
C ALA A 133 -14.22 2.96 -4.49
N SER A 134 -15.27 2.55 -3.79
CA SER A 134 -16.49 2.08 -4.45
C SER A 134 -17.20 3.23 -5.17
N PRO A 135 -17.73 3.02 -6.39
CA PRO A 135 -18.47 4.05 -7.11
C PRO A 135 -19.80 4.45 -6.46
N LEU A 136 -20.19 3.79 -5.37
CA LEU A 136 -21.46 4.06 -4.67
C LEU A 136 -21.47 5.40 -3.92
N ALA A 137 -20.31 5.97 -3.60
CA ALA A 137 -20.20 7.29 -2.96
C ALA A 137 -19.88 8.39 -3.99
N ARG A 138 -20.06 9.64 -3.57
CA ARG A 138 -19.71 10.82 -4.41
C ARG A 138 -18.22 10.81 -4.78
N ASN A 139 -17.90 11.29 -5.96
CA ASN A 139 -16.53 11.26 -6.48
C ASN A 139 -15.54 12.04 -5.60
N ASP A 140 -15.92 13.23 -5.12
CA ASP A 140 -15.10 14.05 -4.21
C ASP A 140 -14.81 13.34 -2.87
N TYR A 141 -15.80 12.66 -2.30
CA TYR A 141 -15.64 11.82 -1.11
C TYR A 141 -14.66 10.66 -1.37
N ASN A 142 -14.79 9.99 -2.51
CA ASN A 142 -13.93 8.88 -2.89
C ASN A 142 -12.47 9.33 -3.10
N VAL A 143 -12.26 10.53 -3.64
CA VAL A 143 -10.92 11.14 -3.74
C VAL A 143 -10.31 11.35 -2.34
N ASN A 144 -11.09 11.88 -1.39
CA ASN A 144 -10.63 12.08 -0.02
C ASN A 144 -10.34 10.76 0.69
N LEU A 145 -11.22 9.75 0.53
CA LEU A 145 -10.98 8.40 1.04
C LEU A 145 -9.70 7.78 0.47
N SER A 146 -9.44 7.97 -0.82
CA SER A 146 -8.21 7.50 -1.45
C SER A 146 -6.98 8.15 -0.84
N LYS A 147 -7.02 9.46 -0.57
CA LYS A 147 -5.93 10.19 0.11
C LYS A 147 -5.73 9.69 1.55
N ARG A 148 -6.81 9.43 2.31
CA ARG A 148 -6.72 8.84 3.66
C ARG A 148 -6.05 7.46 3.64
N ARG A 149 -6.35 6.61 2.64
CA ARG A 149 -5.70 5.30 2.47
C ARG A 149 -4.20 5.43 2.19
N ILE A 150 -3.80 6.42 1.40
CA ILE A 150 -2.38 6.72 1.16
C ILE A 150 -1.72 7.25 2.44
N SER A 151 -2.40 8.11 3.22
CA SER A 151 -1.93 8.56 4.52
C SER A 151 -1.73 7.39 5.49
N SER A 152 -2.65 6.44 5.54
CA SER A 152 -2.55 5.22 6.36
C SER A 152 -1.34 4.36 5.99
N PHE A 153 -1.03 4.23 4.70
CA PHE A 153 0.18 3.57 4.22
C PHE A 153 1.46 4.31 4.64
N LYS A 154 1.50 5.65 4.53
CA LYS A 154 2.63 6.45 4.99
C LYS A 154 2.87 6.29 6.49
N ASN A 155 1.80 6.33 7.29
CA ASN A 155 1.88 6.12 8.73
C ASN A 155 2.45 4.74 9.07
N TYR A 156 2.05 3.69 8.33
CA TYR A 156 2.63 2.36 8.49
C TYR A 156 4.15 2.36 8.33
N LEU A 157 4.67 2.98 7.26
CA LEU A 157 6.11 3.07 7.05
C LEU A 157 6.81 3.85 8.16
N MET A 158 6.23 4.98 8.60
CA MET A 158 6.81 5.82 9.67
C MET A 158 6.85 5.13 11.04
N GLU A 159 5.93 4.20 11.30
CA GLU A 159 5.79 3.50 12.58
C GLU A 159 6.50 2.14 12.61
N LEU A 160 7.20 1.74 11.55
CA LEU A 160 8.04 0.55 11.58
C LEU A 160 9.19 0.74 12.56
N SER A 161 9.17 -0.02 13.67
CA SER A 161 10.07 0.15 14.81
C SER A 161 11.54 -0.14 14.50
N ASP A 162 11.79 -1.00 13.53
CA ASP A 162 13.12 -1.45 13.10
C ASP A 162 13.72 -0.63 11.96
N LYS A 163 12.96 0.35 11.42
CA LYS A 163 13.32 1.17 10.25
C LYS A 163 12.91 2.63 10.43
N ASN A 164 13.83 3.54 10.22
CA ASN A 164 13.54 4.98 10.29
C ASN A 164 13.14 5.54 8.92
N TYR A 165 11.96 5.14 8.42
CA TYR A 165 11.40 5.69 7.18
C TYR A 165 11.06 7.19 7.28
N THR A 166 10.82 7.68 8.49
CA THR A 166 10.42 9.07 8.74
C THR A 166 11.42 10.07 8.17
N GLN A 167 12.74 9.81 8.31
CA GLN A 167 13.77 10.69 7.77
C GLN A 167 13.72 10.80 6.23
N TYR A 168 13.41 9.70 5.54
CA TYR A 168 13.33 9.67 4.07
C TYR A 168 12.02 10.28 3.54
N LEU A 169 10.92 10.08 4.25
CA LEU A 169 9.61 10.65 3.91
C LEU A 169 9.57 12.17 4.16
N ASN A 170 10.31 12.65 5.16
CA ASN A 170 10.37 14.07 5.53
C ASN A 170 11.58 14.81 4.91
N ASN A 171 12.38 14.13 4.08
CA ASN A 171 13.57 14.71 3.44
C ASN A 171 14.60 15.25 4.46
N THR A 172 14.82 14.52 5.54
CA THR A 172 15.78 14.86 6.61
C THR A 172 16.91 13.85 6.76
N ALA A 173 16.99 12.88 5.85
CA ALA A 173 18.01 11.84 5.91
C ALA A 173 19.42 12.45 5.67
N PRO A 174 20.42 12.14 6.52
CA PRO A 174 21.78 12.70 6.40
C PRO A 174 22.49 12.35 5.09
N ASN A 175 22.12 11.23 4.46
CA ASN A 175 22.66 10.78 3.19
C ASN A 175 21.97 11.40 1.96
N GLY A 176 20.98 12.31 2.17
CA GLY A 176 20.23 12.98 1.10
C GLY A 176 19.19 12.11 0.38
N ALA A 177 19.06 10.84 0.73
CA ALA A 177 18.05 9.95 0.14
C ALA A 177 16.64 10.38 0.51
N GLN A 178 15.69 10.16 -0.40
CA GLN A 178 14.28 10.51 -0.24
C GLN A 178 13.36 9.37 -0.64
N LEU A 179 12.25 9.21 0.08
CA LEU A 179 11.13 8.36 -0.33
C LEU A 179 9.94 9.24 -0.71
N ILE A 180 9.72 9.39 -2.00
CA ILE A 180 8.67 10.25 -2.56
C ILE A 180 7.46 9.39 -2.89
N ILE A 181 6.31 9.66 -2.28
CA ILE A 181 5.04 8.98 -2.59
C ILE A 181 4.15 9.94 -3.37
N GLN A 182 4.08 9.72 -4.68
CA GLN A 182 3.21 10.46 -5.58
C GLN A 182 1.81 9.85 -5.61
N THR A 183 0.80 10.67 -5.38
CA THR A 183 -0.60 10.30 -5.50
C THR A 183 -1.05 10.42 -6.96
N LEU A 184 -1.63 9.36 -7.52
CA LEU A 184 -2.39 9.45 -8.76
C LEU A 184 -3.88 9.62 -8.45
N PRO A 185 -4.58 10.44 -9.23
CA PRO A 185 -6.03 10.62 -9.11
C PRO A 185 -6.80 9.34 -9.49
#